data_8ade09c46c8dc22bbdb9c6a23bdcff14
#
_entry.id   8ade09c46c8dc22bbdb9c6a23bdcff14
#
_cell.length_a   1.000
_cell.length_b   1.000
_cell.length_c   1.000
_cell.angle_alpha   90.00
_cell.angle_beta   90.00
_cell.angle_gamma   90.00
#
_symmetry.space_group_name_H-M   'P 1'
#
loop_
_entity.id
_entity.type
_entity.pdbx_description
1 polymer ?
#
loop_
_entity_poly.entity_id
_entity_poly.type
_entity_poly.pdbx_seq_one_letter_code
_entity_poly.pdbx_strand_id
1 'polypeptide(L)'
;MNDPSKYPCPCCGYLVFDQVPGFHQTCPICGWEDDLSQLRFPLMAGSSNHVSLHEAQKNYMDCGAAERRNQGQTRDPVEGEAVDPGWRPIDLALDNIEQPTRGERYADSYPWSDT
;
A
#
# COMPACT_ATOMS: atom_id res chain seq x y z
N MET A 1 20.76 0.55 4.69
CA MET A 1 20.76 0.91 3.26
C MET A 1 19.60 0.24 2.55
N ASN A 2 18.87 0.99 1.76
CA ASN A 2 17.72 0.44 1.05
C ASN A 2 18.17 -0.43 -0.13
N ASP A 3 17.47 -1.52 -0.34
CA ASP A 3 17.69 -2.37 -1.50
C ASP A 3 16.99 -1.75 -2.70
N PRO A 4 17.73 -1.30 -3.73
CA PRO A 4 17.12 -0.63 -4.87
C PRO A 4 16.22 -1.53 -5.72
N SER A 5 16.26 -2.85 -5.49
CA SER A 5 15.39 -3.77 -6.22
C SER A 5 14.03 -3.96 -5.54
N LYS A 6 13.82 -3.31 -4.39
CA LYS A 6 12.56 -3.45 -3.65
C LYS A 6 11.66 -2.25 -3.89
N TYR A 7 10.37 -2.50 -3.75
CA TYR A 7 9.32 -1.50 -3.91
C TYR A 7 8.53 -1.33 -2.63
N PRO A 8 8.00 -0.14 -2.36
CA PRO A 8 7.29 0.08 -1.10
C PRO A 8 5.92 -0.58 -1.09
N CYS A 9 5.56 -1.13 0.07
CA CYS A 9 4.19 -1.51 0.33
C CYS A 9 3.36 -0.23 0.50
N PRO A 10 2.31 -0.03 -0.26
CA PRO A 10 1.55 1.22 -0.16
C PRO A 10 0.93 1.45 1.21
N CYS A 11 0.66 0.39 1.95
CA CYS A 11 0.01 0.50 3.26
C CYS A 11 0.98 0.95 4.35
N CYS A 12 2.13 0.31 4.47
CA CYS A 12 3.08 0.60 5.54
C CYS A 12 4.32 1.37 5.09
N GLY A 13 4.58 1.43 3.78
CA GLY A 13 5.69 2.19 3.24
C GLY A 13 7.03 1.48 3.24
N TYR A 14 7.12 0.28 3.81
CA TYR A 14 8.38 -0.44 3.85
C TYR A 14 8.73 -1.06 2.50
N LEU A 15 10.01 -1.05 2.18
CA LEU A 15 10.51 -1.59 0.92
C LEU A 15 10.61 -3.11 1.01
N VAL A 16 9.51 -3.79 0.77
CA VAL A 16 9.39 -5.24 0.95
C VAL A 16 8.95 -5.99 -0.31
N PHE A 17 8.40 -5.31 -1.30
CA PHE A 17 7.90 -5.97 -2.51
C PHE A 17 9.01 -6.14 -3.53
N ASP A 18 8.99 -7.27 -4.23
CA ASP A 18 9.99 -7.60 -5.25
C ASP A 18 9.66 -7.05 -6.62
N GLN A 19 8.41 -6.62 -6.81
CA GLN A 19 7.89 -6.22 -8.12
C GLN A 19 7.12 -4.91 -7.99
N VAL A 20 6.96 -4.23 -9.11
CA VAL A 20 6.06 -3.07 -9.19
C VAL A 20 4.62 -3.50 -8.90
N PRO A 21 3.73 -2.58 -8.53
CA PRO A 21 2.34 -2.92 -8.23
C PRO A 21 1.67 -3.74 -9.35
N GLY A 22 0.84 -4.70 -8.94
CA GLY A 22 0.09 -5.57 -9.84
C GLY A 22 0.43 -7.04 -9.75
N PHE A 23 1.34 -7.43 -8.84
CA PHE A 23 1.73 -8.84 -8.69
C PHE A 23 1.04 -9.55 -7.55
N HIS A 24 0.17 -8.89 -6.82
CA HIS A 24 -0.61 -9.49 -5.73
C HIS A 24 0.23 -10.13 -4.62
N GLN A 25 1.44 -9.61 -4.43
CA GLN A 25 2.29 -10.06 -3.33
C GLN A 25 1.72 -9.52 -2.01
N THR A 26 1.78 -10.32 -0.96
CA THR A 26 1.31 -9.90 0.36
C THR A 26 2.46 -9.37 1.20
N CYS A 27 2.27 -8.21 1.79
CA CYS A 27 3.28 -7.61 2.65
C CYS A 27 3.41 -8.40 3.96
N PRO A 28 4.61 -8.88 4.30
CA PRO A 28 4.77 -9.65 5.54
C PRO A 28 4.66 -8.79 6.80
N ILE A 29 4.81 -7.47 6.66
CA ILE A 29 4.78 -6.56 7.80
C ILE A 29 3.36 -6.20 8.18
N CYS A 30 2.53 -5.78 7.22
CA CYS A 30 1.19 -5.30 7.52
C CYS A 30 0.06 -6.20 7.00
N GLY A 31 0.36 -7.13 6.10
CA GLY A 31 -0.65 -8.02 5.54
C GLY A 31 -1.42 -7.46 4.35
N TRP A 32 -1.05 -6.28 3.86
CA TRP A 32 -1.68 -5.71 2.67
C TRP A 32 -1.35 -6.57 1.45
N GLU A 33 -2.37 -6.95 0.68
CA GLU A 33 -2.13 -7.62 -0.59
C GLU A 33 -2.03 -6.56 -1.69
N ASP A 34 -0.94 -6.60 -2.45
CA ASP A 34 -0.72 -5.68 -3.56
C ASP A 34 -1.89 -5.77 -4.53
N ASP A 35 -2.57 -4.66 -4.76
CA ASP A 35 -3.73 -4.57 -5.65
C ASP A 35 -3.64 -3.26 -6.38
N LEU A 36 -3.37 -3.33 -7.69
CA LEU A 36 -3.14 -2.15 -8.49
C LEU A 36 -4.35 -1.21 -8.50
N SER A 37 -5.55 -1.78 -8.51
CA SER A 37 -6.77 -0.95 -8.52
C SER A 37 -6.94 -0.21 -7.19
N GLN A 38 -6.63 -0.85 -6.07
CA GLN A 38 -6.74 -0.20 -4.77
C GLN A 38 -5.62 0.82 -4.54
N LEU A 39 -4.48 0.65 -5.19
CA LEU A 39 -3.43 1.65 -5.16
C LEU A 39 -3.85 2.90 -5.95
N ARG A 40 -4.41 2.69 -7.13
CA ARG A 40 -4.86 3.79 -7.99
C ARG A 40 -6.07 4.53 -7.40
N PHE A 41 -6.95 3.78 -6.74
CA PHE A 41 -8.17 4.32 -6.13
C PHE A 41 -8.15 4.06 -4.63
N PRO A 42 -7.49 4.93 -3.86
CA PRO A 42 -7.18 4.63 -2.46
C PRO A 42 -8.38 4.58 -1.52
N LEU A 43 -9.56 4.99 -1.97
CA LEU A 43 -10.77 4.87 -1.17
C LEU A 43 -11.62 3.65 -1.57
N MET A 44 -11.15 2.85 -2.53
CA MET A 44 -11.89 1.67 -2.97
C MET A 44 -11.64 0.49 -2.05
N ALA A 45 -12.71 -0.10 -1.54
CA ALA A 45 -12.64 -1.29 -0.70
C ALA A 45 -13.20 -2.50 -1.44
N GLY A 46 -12.96 -3.69 -0.91
CA GLY A 46 -13.61 -4.90 -1.42
C GLY A 46 -13.03 -5.50 -2.68
N SER A 47 -11.74 -5.28 -2.92
CA SER A 47 -11.02 -5.96 -4.00
C SER A 47 -10.17 -7.07 -3.38
N SER A 48 -8.83 -7.09 -3.60
CA SER A 48 -7.97 -8.06 -2.94
C SER A 48 -7.99 -7.88 -1.42
N ASN A 49 -8.13 -6.65 -0.96
CA ASN A 49 -8.25 -6.34 0.45
C ASN A 49 -9.68 -5.89 0.75
N HIS A 50 -10.19 -6.27 1.92
CA HIS A 50 -11.55 -5.90 2.32
C HIS A 50 -11.68 -4.40 2.58
N VAL A 51 -10.60 -3.79 3.06
CA VAL A 51 -10.57 -2.36 3.37
C VAL A 51 -9.87 -1.61 2.22
N SER A 52 -10.12 -0.31 2.14
CA SER A 52 -9.43 0.54 1.18
C SER A 52 -7.98 0.77 1.63
N LEU A 53 -7.13 1.24 0.71
CA LEU A 53 -5.75 1.58 1.07
C LEU A 53 -5.72 2.64 2.16
N HIS A 54 -6.56 3.66 2.06
CA HIS A 54 -6.63 4.73 3.06
C HIS A 54 -6.95 4.16 4.45
N GLU A 55 -7.94 3.28 4.53
CA GLU A 55 -8.30 2.66 5.80
C GLU A 55 -7.19 1.71 6.28
N ALA A 56 -6.57 0.97 5.37
CA ALA A 56 -5.48 0.07 5.73
C ALA A 56 -4.30 0.83 6.35
N GLN A 57 -3.96 1.98 5.81
CA GLN A 57 -2.90 2.82 6.38
C GLN A 57 -3.23 3.24 7.81
N LYS A 58 -4.47 3.64 8.04
CA LYS A 58 -4.92 4.01 9.39
C LYS A 58 -4.88 2.82 10.34
N ASN A 59 -5.32 1.66 9.86
CA ASN A 59 -5.28 0.44 10.67
C ASN A 59 -3.85 0.07 11.03
N TYR A 60 -2.93 0.15 10.08
CA TYR A 60 -1.54 -0.17 10.36
C TYR A 60 -0.95 0.74 11.43
N MET A 61 -1.23 2.03 11.35
CA MET A 61 -0.74 2.99 12.36
C MET A 61 -1.34 2.72 13.73
N ASP A 62 -2.54 2.16 13.78
CA ASP A 62 -3.27 1.92 15.03
C ASP A 62 -2.98 0.55 15.64
N CYS A 63 -2.85 -0.50 14.83
CA CYS A 63 -2.72 -1.84 15.35
C CYS A 63 -1.64 -2.72 14.68
N GLY A 64 -0.87 -2.15 13.75
CA GLY A 64 0.22 -2.88 13.10
C GLY A 64 -0.21 -3.83 12.00
N ALA A 65 -1.45 -3.72 11.53
CA ALA A 65 -1.97 -4.55 10.44
C ALA A 65 -2.89 -3.73 9.55
N ALA A 66 -2.88 -4.05 8.25
CA ALA A 66 -3.76 -3.41 7.29
C ALA A 66 -5.24 -3.67 7.60
N GLU A 67 -5.53 -4.85 8.11
CA GLU A 67 -6.87 -5.24 8.56
C GLU A 67 -6.76 -5.78 9.97
N ARG A 68 -7.64 -5.31 10.85
CA ARG A 68 -7.59 -5.71 12.27
C ARG A 68 -7.69 -7.21 12.46
N ARG A 69 -8.43 -7.91 11.60
CA ARG A 69 -8.57 -9.36 11.68
C ARG A 69 -7.25 -10.10 11.40
N ASN A 70 -6.27 -9.41 10.84
CA ASN A 70 -4.99 -10.02 10.47
C ASN A 70 -3.86 -9.70 11.47
N GLN A 71 -4.17 -9.10 12.61
CA GLN A 71 -3.15 -8.71 13.59
C GLN A 71 -2.20 -9.83 13.98
N GLY A 72 -2.67 -11.04 14.08
CA GLY A 72 -1.83 -12.18 14.46
C GLY A 72 -1.00 -12.75 13.31
N GLN A 73 -1.14 -12.22 12.11
CA GLN A 73 -0.48 -12.74 10.92
C GLN A 73 0.56 -11.79 10.35
N THR A 74 0.84 -10.71 11.07
CA THR A 74 1.82 -9.71 10.65
C THR A 74 3.03 -9.78 11.55
N ARG A 75 4.10 -9.08 11.17
CA ARG A 75 5.29 -9.00 11.98
C ARG A 75 5.84 -7.58 11.96
N ASP A 76 6.65 -7.27 12.94
CA ASP A 76 7.35 -6.00 12.95
C ASP A 76 8.44 -5.98 11.88
N PRO A 77 8.86 -4.80 11.40
CA PRO A 77 10.01 -4.71 10.51
C PRO A 77 11.26 -5.24 11.19
N VAL A 78 12.13 -5.85 10.39
CA VAL A 78 13.41 -6.35 10.91
C VAL A 78 14.53 -5.41 10.48
N GLU A 79 15.71 -5.63 11.05
CA GLU A 79 16.88 -4.84 10.71
C GLU A 79 17.13 -4.92 9.20
N GLY A 80 17.39 -3.78 8.59
CA GLY A 80 17.60 -3.66 7.15
C GLY A 80 16.37 -3.32 6.37
N GLU A 81 15.18 -3.46 6.95
CA GLU A 81 13.94 -3.03 6.30
C GLU A 81 13.70 -1.56 6.61
N ALA A 82 13.41 -0.78 5.59
CA ALA A 82 13.25 0.65 5.72
C ALA A 82 12.04 1.14 4.94
N VAL A 83 11.48 2.25 5.41
CA VAL A 83 10.41 2.95 4.68
C VAL A 83 11.02 3.68 3.49
N ASP A 84 10.35 3.60 2.34
CA ASP A 84 10.76 4.35 1.18
C ASP A 84 10.65 5.84 1.46
N PRO A 85 11.71 6.62 1.23
CA PRO A 85 11.68 8.07 1.53
C PRO A 85 10.61 8.83 0.76
N GLY A 86 10.18 8.32 -0.38
CA GLY A 86 9.14 8.97 -1.18
C GLY A 86 7.72 8.60 -0.77
N TRP A 87 7.57 7.62 0.14
CA TRP A 87 6.25 7.19 0.58
C TRP A 87 5.71 8.11 1.67
N ARG A 88 4.40 8.32 1.64
CA ARG A 88 3.68 8.98 2.72
C ARG A 88 2.24 8.45 2.75
N PRO A 89 1.53 8.61 3.87
CA PRO A 89 0.11 8.22 3.90
C PRO A 89 -0.72 9.02 2.89
N ILE A 90 -1.84 8.45 2.48
CA ILE A 90 -2.79 9.14 1.61
C ILE A 90 -3.27 10.41 2.31
N ASP A 91 -3.27 11.50 1.58
CA ASP A 91 -3.79 12.78 2.02
C ASP A 91 -5.02 13.09 1.16
N LEU A 92 -6.19 13.08 1.77
CA LEU A 92 -7.45 13.25 1.03
C LEU A 92 -7.55 14.62 0.36
N ALA A 93 -6.77 15.60 0.83
CA ALA A 93 -6.79 16.94 0.25
C ALA A 93 -5.84 17.10 -0.93
N LEU A 94 -4.80 16.29 -1.01
CA LEU A 94 -3.73 16.43 -2.00
C LEU A 94 -3.71 15.32 -3.04
N ASP A 95 -4.13 14.13 -2.65
CA ASP A 95 -3.96 12.96 -3.50
C ASP A 95 -5.16 12.73 -4.41
N ASN A 96 -4.91 12.00 -5.48
CA ASN A 96 -5.97 11.61 -6.40
C ASN A 96 -6.77 10.47 -5.76
N ILE A 97 -7.98 10.79 -5.32
CA ILE A 97 -8.87 9.84 -4.65
C ILE A 97 -10.13 9.54 -5.46
N GLU A 98 -10.10 9.81 -6.76
CA GLU A 98 -11.27 9.57 -7.60
C GLU A 98 -11.67 8.10 -7.63
N GLN A 99 -12.90 7.85 -8.05
CA GLN A 99 -13.42 6.50 -8.19
C GLN A 99 -13.01 5.89 -9.53
N PRO A 100 -13.02 4.55 -9.64
CA PRO A 100 -12.63 3.90 -10.89
C PRO A 100 -13.44 4.39 -12.08
N THR A 101 -12.75 4.59 -13.19
CA THR A 101 -13.35 5.01 -14.44
C THR A 101 -13.02 3.97 -15.50
N ARG A 102 -13.98 3.68 -16.37
CA ARG A 102 -13.78 2.72 -17.45
C ARG A 102 -12.59 3.15 -18.31
N GLY A 103 -11.70 2.20 -18.59
CA GLY A 103 -10.53 2.46 -19.41
C GLY A 103 -9.37 3.09 -18.67
N GLU A 104 -9.50 3.25 -17.37
CA GLU A 104 -8.45 3.81 -16.55
C GLU A 104 -7.19 2.93 -16.59
N ARG A 105 -6.04 3.56 -16.70
CA ARG A 105 -4.76 2.85 -16.66
C ARG A 105 -4.17 3.00 -15.26
N TYR A 106 -3.90 1.89 -14.61
CA TYR A 106 -3.43 1.90 -13.23
C TYR A 106 -1.91 1.90 -13.11
N ALA A 107 -1.23 1.27 -14.09
CA ALA A 107 0.18 0.95 -13.95
C ALA A 107 1.09 2.17 -13.79
N ASP A 108 0.65 3.31 -14.28
CA ASP A 108 1.47 4.52 -14.31
C ASP A 108 1.15 5.48 -13.18
N SER A 109 0.31 5.08 -12.22
CA SER A 109 -0.21 6.01 -11.23
C SER A 109 -0.06 5.54 -9.81
N TYR A 110 0.51 6.40 -8.98
CA TYR A 110 0.49 6.28 -7.53
C TYR A 110 -0.20 7.53 -6.99
N PRO A 111 -1.02 7.40 -5.93
CA PRO A 111 -1.68 8.58 -5.34
C PRO A 111 -0.70 9.67 -4.93
N TRP A 112 0.51 9.29 -4.55
CA TRP A 112 1.54 10.24 -4.10
C TRP A 112 2.61 10.49 -5.16
N SER A 113 2.40 10.07 -6.38
CA SER A 113 3.34 10.30 -7.46
C SER A 113 3.25 11.74 -7.95
N ASP A 114 4.36 12.31 -8.34
CA ASP A 114 4.42 13.66 -8.87
C ASP A 114 4.07 13.80 -10.33
N THR A 115 3.84 12.75 -11.00
CA THR A 115 3.60 12.85 -12.44
C THR A 115 2.17 12.94 -12.79
#